data_48d7f44a95d10c4f0077cddfa4adbe51
#
_entry.id   48d7f44a95d10c4f0077cddfa4adbe51
#
_cell.length_a   1.000
_cell.length_b   1.000
_cell.length_c   1.000
_cell.angle_alpha   90.00
_cell.angle_beta   90.00
_cell.angle_gamma   90.00
#
_symmetry.space_group_name_H-M   'P 1'
#
loop_
_entity.id
_entity.type
_entity.pdbx_description
1 polymer ?
#
loop_
_entity_poly.entity_id
_entity_poly.type
_entity_poly.pdbx_seq_one_letter_code
_entity_poly.pdbx_strand_id
1 'polypeptide(L)'
;METLTQAPQPVAVMNEAWWNNFIESTKGFTETVVVPDVLPAAEVQYMNNLVLEVIGELCRFKTNAYGLRVYLDGKQQDGAYLDSTVYPQAPAVGEDITQWAARVFEDKKFGIIINYAEKFSPALAQLLTSLLQPLLQSTGLPLDGMHTTTFIGNYGYTPLGIHQDHDGGNVIHFHLGPGGKIMYNWDAAEYEKLPGAKQNNTEVAPMLPYAQQYPFKTGDLYYMPWNKYHIGFSDELSVGVTVWFDNHSKSDVLNNILESFKRQYVDMADLTLTSPETGPDGFTGFAHVESMLKLDERLEGLSFHDVLEEVYKEVMQTQASNGGWRAQPLSREQAHGYNENEYMHLQGKQVRLASPFRLYPVHVEKTDQLLVFSRASKIEIRYHAGFVSMVEKLNSGEVLAVDELLNYLPVEWPVEAGLYFLSLIYNKRGIDIV
;
A
#
# COMPACT_ATOMS: atom_id res chain seq x y z
N MET A 1 -23.45 7.10 -11.10
CA MET A 1 -23.08 6.28 -12.28
C MET A 1 -21.60 6.51 -12.50
N GLU A 2 -20.76 5.67 -11.91
CA GLU A 2 -19.32 5.69 -12.20
C GLU A 2 -19.15 5.12 -13.61
N THR A 3 -18.75 5.96 -14.55
CA THR A 3 -18.20 5.52 -15.83
C THR A 3 -16.84 4.90 -15.50
N LEU A 4 -16.82 3.58 -15.30
CA LEU A 4 -15.59 2.82 -15.27
C LEU A 4 -14.88 3.06 -16.60
N THR A 5 -13.89 3.95 -16.59
CA THR A 5 -12.90 4.02 -17.67
C THR A 5 -12.25 2.65 -17.69
N GLN A 6 -12.47 1.89 -18.74
CA GLN A 6 -11.92 0.55 -18.88
C GLN A 6 -10.41 0.64 -18.73
N ALA A 7 -9.86 -0.03 -17.69
CA ALA A 7 -8.42 -0.07 -17.47
C ALA A 7 -7.72 -0.50 -18.77
N PRO A 8 -6.68 0.19 -19.21
CA PRO A 8 -5.87 -0.29 -20.32
C PRO A 8 -5.41 -1.72 -20.03
N GLN A 9 -5.31 -2.54 -21.05
CA GLN A 9 -4.77 -3.89 -20.90
C GLN A 9 -3.37 -3.79 -20.29
N PRO A 10 -2.99 -4.64 -19.32
CA PRO A 10 -1.71 -4.53 -18.62
C PRO A 10 -0.56 -4.46 -19.63
N VAL A 11 0.39 -3.59 -19.35
CA VAL A 11 1.58 -3.36 -20.19
C VAL A 11 2.31 -4.69 -20.34
N ALA A 12 2.29 -5.26 -21.55
CA ALA A 12 2.97 -6.50 -21.87
C ALA A 12 4.51 -6.40 -21.73
N VAL A 13 5.02 -5.20 -21.45
CA VAL A 13 6.45 -4.88 -21.42
C VAL A 13 7.13 -5.40 -20.14
N MET A 14 6.49 -5.26 -18.96
CA MET A 14 7.09 -5.61 -17.65
C MET A 14 6.79 -7.07 -17.25
N ASN A 15 7.05 -8.01 -18.18
CA ASN A 15 6.89 -9.44 -17.91
C ASN A 15 8.06 -10.00 -17.07
N GLU A 16 8.04 -11.28 -16.78
CA GLU A 16 9.09 -11.97 -16.01
C GLU A 16 10.49 -11.78 -16.61
N ALA A 17 10.64 -11.91 -17.93
CA ALA A 17 11.93 -11.73 -18.60
C ALA A 17 12.45 -10.29 -18.45
N TRP A 18 11.56 -9.30 -18.52
CA TRP A 18 11.91 -7.91 -18.30
C TRP A 18 12.42 -7.68 -16.87
N TRP A 19 11.70 -8.22 -15.86
CA TRP A 19 12.10 -8.09 -14.47
C TRP A 19 13.40 -8.82 -14.16
N ASN A 20 13.64 -9.99 -14.77
CA ASN A 20 14.92 -10.71 -14.62
C ASN A 20 16.08 -9.87 -15.17
N ASN A 21 15.93 -9.25 -16.34
CA ASN A 21 16.91 -8.32 -16.89
C ASN A 21 17.11 -7.10 -16.00
N PHE A 22 16.04 -6.60 -15.38
CA PHE A 22 16.11 -5.47 -14.43
C PHE A 22 16.91 -5.88 -13.17
N ILE A 23 16.66 -7.06 -12.60
CA ILE A 23 17.44 -7.59 -11.46
C ILE A 23 18.93 -7.72 -11.83
N GLU A 24 19.25 -8.18 -13.01
CA GLU A 24 20.63 -8.25 -13.50
C GLU A 24 21.24 -6.86 -13.67
N SER A 25 20.53 -5.90 -14.26
CA SER A 25 21.02 -4.54 -14.50
C SER A 25 21.26 -3.77 -13.19
N THR A 26 20.48 -4.06 -12.17
CA THR A 26 20.63 -3.51 -10.81
C THR A 26 21.63 -4.30 -9.97
N LYS A 27 22.29 -5.33 -10.53
CA LYS A 27 23.17 -6.27 -9.81
C LYS A 27 22.54 -6.82 -8.53
N GLY A 28 21.32 -7.32 -8.67
CA GLY A 28 20.55 -7.84 -7.53
C GLY A 28 20.13 -6.75 -6.55
N PHE A 29 19.62 -5.63 -7.06
CA PHE A 29 19.13 -4.48 -6.28
C PHE A 29 20.19 -3.69 -5.51
N THR A 30 21.47 -3.76 -5.92
CA THR A 30 22.57 -3.02 -5.25
C THR A 30 22.99 -1.76 -6.01
N GLU A 31 22.61 -1.59 -7.27
CA GLU A 31 23.02 -0.46 -8.11
C GLU A 31 21.82 0.36 -8.58
N THR A 32 22.01 1.68 -8.61
CA THR A 32 21.04 2.62 -9.17
C THR A 32 21.01 2.54 -10.69
N VAL A 33 19.81 2.50 -11.27
CA VAL A 33 19.62 2.50 -12.74
C VAL A 33 18.47 3.41 -13.16
N VAL A 34 18.55 3.89 -14.38
CA VAL A 34 17.43 4.50 -15.12
C VAL A 34 17.12 3.60 -16.32
N VAL A 35 15.89 3.15 -16.43
CA VAL A 35 15.41 2.37 -17.57
C VAL A 35 14.50 3.30 -18.39
N PRO A 36 14.89 3.64 -19.63
CA PRO A 36 14.11 4.59 -20.44
C PRO A 36 12.87 3.94 -21.04
N ASP A 37 11.85 4.77 -21.27
CA ASP A 37 10.63 4.47 -22.04
C ASP A 37 9.91 3.18 -21.61
N VAL A 38 9.82 2.93 -20.29
CA VAL A 38 9.17 1.76 -19.69
C VAL A 38 7.64 1.85 -19.76
N LEU A 39 7.10 3.05 -19.54
CA LEU A 39 5.66 3.31 -19.60
C LEU A 39 5.30 3.96 -20.94
N PRO A 40 4.46 3.33 -21.77
CA PRO A 40 3.85 3.99 -22.93
C PRO A 40 3.00 5.21 -22.53
N ALA A 41 2.83 6.14 -23.46
CA ALA A 41 2.12 7.38 -23.18
C ALA A 41 0.68 7.19 -22.66
N ALA A 42 0.00 6.14 -23.08
CA ALA A 42 -1.35 5.82 -22.60
C ALA A 42 -1.37 5.43 -21.13
N GLU A 43 -0.39 4.64 -20.68
CA GLU A 43 -0.23 4.24 -19.27
C GLU A 43 0.19 5.42 -18.41
N VAL A 44 1.10 6.27 -18.91
CA VAL A 44 1.46 7.53 -18.24
C VAL A 44 0.23 8.40 -18.01
N GLN A 45 -0.60 8.59 -19.03
CA GLN A 45 -1.82 9.38 -18.92
C GLN A 45 -2.81 8.72 -17.95
N TYR A 46 -2.98 7.41 -18.04
CA TYR A 46 -3.87 6.68 -17.14
C TYR A 46 -3.41 6.80 -15.68
N MET A 47 -2.12 6.60 -15.41
CA MET A 47 -1.57 6.73 -14.05
C MET A 47 -1.66 8.16 -13.52
N ASN A 48 -1.47 9.19 -14.35
CA ASN A 48 -1.73 10.59 -13.98
C ASN A 48 -3.20 10.82 -13.57
N ASN A 49 -4.15 10.22 -14.29
CA ASN A 49 -5.56 10.30 -13.91
C ASN A 49 -5.83 9.64 -12.55
N LEU A 50 -5.19 8.49 -12.28
CA LEU A 50 -5.30 7.81 -10.99
C LEU A 50 -4.68 8.62 -9.84
N VAL A 51 -3.61 9.36 -10.10
CA VAL A 51 -3.03 10.32 -9.13
C VAL A 51 -4.02 11.46 -8.84
N LEU A 52 -4.72 11.96 -9.86
CA LEU A 52 -5.79 12.96 -9.66
C LEU A 52 -6.97 12.40 -8.83
N GLU A 53 -7.35 11.13 -9.04
CA GLU A 53 -8.36 10.46 -8.20
C GLU A 53 -7.91 10.44 -6.73
N VAL A 54 -6.64 10.09 -6.46
CA VAL A 54 -6.07 10.11 -5.10
C VAL A 54 -6.19 11.51 -4.48
N ILE A 55 -5.84 12.57 -5.23
CA ILE A 55 -5.98 13.95 -4.77
C ILE A 55 -7.45 14.27 -4.48
N GLY A 56 -8.37 13.86 -5.36
CA GLY A 56 -9.81 14.05 -5.17
C GLY A 56 -10.32 13.40 -3.88
N GLU A 57 -9.90 12.17 -3.60
CA GLU A 57 -10.24 11.45 -2.36
C GLU A 57 -9.66 12.16 -1.12
N LEU A 58 -8.41 12.61 -1.16
CA LEU A 58 -7.80 13.38 -0.06
C LEU A 58 -8.55 14.70 0.21
N CYS A 59 -8.97 15.39 -0.84
CA CYS A 59 -9.81 16.60 -0.73
C CYS A 59 -11.18 16.27 -0.11
N ARG A 60 -11.77 15.15 -0.47
CA ARG A 60 -13.05 14.70 0.07
C ARG A 60 -12.97 14.33 1.54
N PHE A 61 -11.91 13.61 1.94
CA PHE A 61 -11.69 13.21 3.33
C PHE A 61 -11.19 14.35 4.22
N LYS A 62 -10.59 15.39 3.64
CA LYS A 62 -9.98 16.53 4.35
C LYS A 62 -9.03 16.06 5.45
N THR A 63 -8.11 15.16 5.09
CA THR A 63 -7.22 14.54 6.05
C THR A 63 -5.77 14.53 5.57
N ASN A 64 -4.85 14.83 6.47
CA ASN A 64 -3.41 14.62 6.30
C ASN A 64 -2.89 13.41 7.10
N ALA A 65 -3.78 12.67 7.75
CA ALA A 65 -3.43 11.54 8.62
C ALA A 65 -2.64 10.42 7.89
N TYR A 66 -2.70 10.39 6.56
CA TYR A 66 -2.03 9.40 5.72
C TYR A 66 -0.79 9.95 5.00
N GLY A 67 -0.16 10.99 5.55
CA GLY A 67 1.13 11.47 5.08
C GLY A 67 1.07 12.43 3.90
N LEU A 68 -0.07 13.12 3.68
CA LEU A 68 -0.14 14.25 2.77
C LEU A 68 0.69 15.43 3.33
N ARG A 69 1.66 15.87 2.58
CA ARG A 69 2.49 17.04 2.86
C ARG A 69 2.53 17.96 1.66
N VAL A 70 2.28 19.24 1.88
CA VAL A 70 2.35 20.28 0.86
C VAL A 70 3.43 21.27 1.23
N TYR A 71 4.26 21.64 0.28
CA TYR A 71 5.37 22.60 0.42
C TYR A 71 5.14 23.76 -0.54
N LEU A 72 5.39 24.99 -0.07
CA LEU A 72 5.47 26.18 -0.90
C LEU A 72 6.82 26.84 -0.66
N ASP A 73 7.54 27.15 -1.73
CA ASP A 73 8.87 27.77 -1.68
C ASP A 73 9.80 27.05 -0.66
N GLY A 74 9.75 25.71 -0.67
CA GLY A 74 10.53 24.84 0.20
C GLY A 74 10.05 24.74 1.65
N LYS A 75 8.93 25.39 2.04
CA LYS A 75 8.38 25.34 3.40
C LYS A 75 7.13 24.49 3.45
N GLN A 76 7.11 23.53 4.37
CA GLN A 76 5.93 22.72 4.62
C GLN A 76 4.79 23.58 5.15
N GLN A 77 3.61 23.38 4.58
CA GLN A 77 2.39 24.05 4.95
C GLN A 77 1.65 23.27 6.06
N ASP A 78 0.90 23.99 6.87
CA ASP A 78 0.12 23.42 7.97
C ASP A 78 -1.30 22.99 7.55
N GLY A 79 -2.06 22.45 8.50
CA GLY A 79 -3.45 22.02 8.27
C GLY A 79 -4.37 23.17 7.86
N ALA A 80 -4.15 24.39 8.37
CA ALA A 80 -4.96 25.55 8.02
C ALA A 80 -4.82 25.93 6.54
N TYR A 81 -3.61 25.80 5.98
CA TYR A 81 -3.40 25.99 4.53
C TYR A 81 -4.09 24.88 3.72
N LEU A 82 -4.01 23.63 4.16
CA LEU A 82 -4.69 22.53 3.47
C LEU A 82 -6.21 22.75 3.46
N ASP A 83 -6.79 23.12 4.59
CA ASP A 83 -8.24 23.37 4.74
C ASP A 83 -8.74 24.57 3.91
N SER A 84 -7.94 25.62 3.81
CA SER A 84 -8.33 26.85 3.09
C SER A 84 -8.02 26.81 1.59
N THR A 85 -7.00 26.08 1.18
CA THR A 85 -6.45 26.19 -0.19
C THR A 85 -6.53 24.88 -0.96
N VAL A 86 -6.13 23.74 -0.38
CA VAL A 86 -6.00 22.50 -1.13
C VAL A 86 -7.33 21.73 -1.15
N TYR A 87 -7.89 21.44 0.01
CA TYR A 87 -9.10 20.61 0.11
C TYR A 87 -10.35 21.21 -0.57
N PRO A 88 -10.56 22.54 -0.62
CA PRO A 88 -11.66 23.11 -1.38
C PRO A 88 -11.51 23.00 -2.90
N GLN A 89 -10.33 22.66 -3.39
CA GLN A 89 -9.99 22.65 -4.80
C GLN A 89 -9.73 21.23 -5.35
N ALA A 90 -10.65 20.32 -5.09
CA ALA A 90 -10.60 18.98 -5.69
C ALA A 90 -10.48 19.09 -7.22
N PRO A 91 -9.81 18.12 -7.88
CA PRO A 91 -9.75 18.06 -9.34
C PRO A 91 -11.15 18.08 -9.97
N ALA A 92 -11.33 18.89 -11.01
CA ALA A 92 -12.59 18.98 -11.75
C ALA A 92 -12.69 17.86 -12.81
N VAL A 93 -13.89 17.57 -13.24
CA VAL A 93 -14.12 16.57 -14.31
C VAL A 93 -13.43 17.03 -15.61
N GLY A 94 -12.54 16.18 -16.14
CA GLY A 94 -11.78 16.45 -17.36
C GLY A 94 -10.56 17.35 -17.18
N GLU A 95 -10.25 17.77 -15.94
CA GLU A 95 -9.02 18.51 -15.63
C GLU A 95 -7.84 17.53 -15.55
N ASP A 96 -6.73 17.87 -16.20
CA ASP A 96 -5.47 17.14 -16.05
C ASP A 96 -4.63 17.66 -14.88
N ILE A 97 -3.56 16.95 -14.55
CA ILE A 97 -2.69 17.29 -13.39
C ILE A 97 -2.02 18.66 -13.55
N THR A 98 -1.72 19.07 -14.78
CA THR A 98 -1.09 20.37 -15.08
C THR A 98 -2.08 21.51 -14.86
N GLN A 99 -3.31 21.33 -15.33
CA GLN A 99 -4.39 22.29 -15.17
C GLN A 99 -4.77 22.44 -13.68
N TRP A 100 -4.91 21.33 -12.98
CA TRP A 100 -5.19 21.32 -11.55
C TRP A 100 -4.08 22.04 -10.75
N ALA A 101 -2.83 21.69 -11.01
CA ALA A 101 -1.69 22.32 -10.32
C ALA A 101 -1.60 23.82 -10.57
N ALA A 102 -1.79 24.26 -11.82
CA ALA A 102 -1.80 25.68 -12.19
C ALA A 102 -2.94 26.45 -11.50
N ARG A 103 -4.11 25.82 -11.37
CA ARG A 103 -5.27 26.43 -10.68
C ARG A 103 -5.07 26.55 -9.17
N VAL A 104 -4.45 25.58 -8.54
CA VAL A 104 -4.31 25.53 -7.06
C VAL A 104 -3.10 26.33 -6.58
N PHE A 105 -1.97 26.26 -7.31
CA PHE A 105 -0.70 26.81 -6.87
C PHE A 105 -0.24 28.04 -7.68
N GLU A 106 -0.93 28.34 -8.78
CA GLU A 106 -0.59 29.46 -9.66
C GLU A 106 0.88 29.36 -10.15
N ASP A 107 1.65 30.44 -10.07
CA ASP A 107 3.06 30.49 -10.46
C ASP A 107 4.04 30.12 -9.32
N LYS A 108 3.53 29.61 -8.20
CA LYS A 108 4.37 29.29 -7.03
C LYS A 108 5.20 28.04 -7.23
N LYS A 109 6.37 28.00 -6.64
CA LYS A 109 7.13 26.75 -6.47
C LYS A 109 6.46 25.92 -5.38
N PHE A 110 5.97 24.75 -5.76
CA PHE A 110 5.26 23.87 -4.84
C PHE A 110 5.77 22.42 -4.92
N GLY A 111 5.50 21.67 -3.87
CA GLY A 111 5.72 20.24 -3.81
C GLY A 111 4.63 19.55 -2.99
N ILE A 112 4.17 18.41 -3.48
CA ILE A 112 3.23 17.56 -2.77
C ILE A 112 3.86 16.19 -2.61
N ILE A 113 3.75 15.62 -1.42
CA ILE A 113 4.13 14.25 -1.12
C ILE A 113 2.90 13.55 -0.55
N ILE A 114 2.52 12.42 -1.15
CA ILE A 114 1.39 11.60 -0.71
C ILE A 114 1.91 10.21 -0.44
N ASN A 115 1.89 9.78 0.82
CA ASN A 115 2.20 8.40 1.18
C ASN A 115 0.94 7.53 1.07
N TYR A 116 1.12 6.26 0.76
CA TYR A 116 0.04 5.27 0.67
C TYR A 116 -1.07 5.66 -0.33
N ALA A 117 -0.68 6.19 -1.50
CA ALA A 117 -1.62 6.58 -2.55
C ALA A 117 -2.50 5.41 -3.01
N GLU A 118 -1.96 4.17 -3.01
CA GLU A 118 -2.66 2.93 -3.33
C GLU A 118 -3.87 2.63 -2.42
N LYS A 119 -3.90 3.22 -1.23
CA LYS A 119 -5.02 3.11 -0.30
C LYS A 119 -6.26 3.86 -0.78
N PHE A 120 -6.06 4.97 -1.46
CA PHE A 120 -7.12 5.89 -1.90
C PHE A 120 -7.65 5.57 -3.30
N SER A 121 -6.84 4.95 -4.15
CA SER A 121 -7.25 4.51 -5.50
C SER A 121 -7.07 3.00 -5.66
N PRO A 122 -8.16 2.21 -5.60
CA PRO A 122 -8.11 0.78 -5.91
C PRO A 122 -7.55 0.50 -7.30
N ALA A 123 -7.84 1.35 -8.29
CA ALA A 123 -7.35 1.20 -9.65
C ALA A 123 -5.82 1.43 -9.74
N LEU A 124 -5.26 2.39 -8.98
CA LEU A 124 -3.80 2.57 -8.87
C LEU A 124 -3.15 1.33 -8.24
N ALA A 125 -3.74 0.81 -7.15
CA ALA A 125 -3.25 -0.41 -6.52
C ALA A 125 -3.29 -1.61 -7.48
N GLN A 126 -4.37 -1.78 -8.26
CA GLN A 126 -4.50 -2.84 -9.28
C GLN A 126 -3.44 -2.72 -10.37
N LEU A 127 -3.27 -1.52 -10.92
CA LEU A 127 -2.28 -1.25 -11.97
C LEU A 127 -0.86 -1.60 -11.48
N LEU A 128 -0.45 -1.02 -10.35
CA LEU A 128 0.88 -1.24 -9.80
C LEU A 128 1.10 -2.71 -9.40
N THR A 129 0.11 -3.38 -8.82
CA THR A 129 0.19 -4.81 -8.52
C THR A 129 0.41 -5.62 -9.80
N SER A 130 -0.30 -5.31 -10.87
CA SER A 130 -0.14 -6.01 -12.16
C SER A 130 1.25 -5.81 -12.75
N LEU A 131 1.83 -4.62 -12.63
CA LEU A 131 3.19 -4.32 -13.10
C LEU A 131 4.26 -5.04 -12.26
N LEU A 132 4.05 -5.15 -10.95
CA LEU A 132 5.04 -5.69 -10.00
C LEU A 132 4.88 -7.20 -9.75
N GLN A 133 3.75 -7.80 -10.09
CA GLN A 133 3.48 -9.21 -9.81
C GLN A 133 4.59 -10.16 -10.30
N PRO A 134 5.15 -10.01 -11.52
CA PRO A 134 6.23 -10.92 -11.96
C PRO A 134 7.52 -10.72 -11.15
N LEU A 135 7.81 -9.49 -10.70
CA LEU A 135 8.92 -9.22 -9.78
C LEU A 135 8.71 -9.97 -8.45
N LEU A 136 7.54 -9.82 -7.85
CA LEU A 136 7.22 -10.46 -6.56
C LEU A 136 7.19 -11.99 -6.65
N GLN A 137 6.85 -12.54 -7.80
CA GLN A 137 6.95 -14.00 -8.05
C GLN A 137 8.39 -14.50 -8.03
N SER A 138 9.34 -13.68 -8.51
CA SER A 138 10.77 -14.02 -8.53
C SER A 138 11.48 -13.75 -7.19
N THR A 139 11.09 -12.69 -6.48
CA THR A 139 11.78 -12.23 -5.26
C THR A 139 11.08 -12.60 -3.95
N GLY A 140 9.81 -12.99 -4.03
CA GLY A 140 8.92 -13.13 -2.88
C GLY A 140 8.28 -11.81 -2.44
N LEU A 141 7.31 -11.91 -1.54
CA LEU A 141 6.64 -10.75 -0.94
C LEU A 141 7.53 -10.14 0.15
N PRO A 142 7.74 -8.82 0.17
CA PRO A 142 8.38 -8.16 1.30
C PRO A 142 7.58 -8.40 2.58
N LEU A 143 8.24 -8.82 3.67
CA LEU A 143 7.57 -9.16 4.93
C LEU A 143 6.81 -7.98 5.56
N ASP A 144 7.31 -6.77 5.37
CA ASP A 144 6.65 -5.55 5.84
C ASP A 144 5.69 -4.95 4.80
N GLY A 145 5.57 -5.60 3.65
CA GLY A 145 4.76 -5.15 2.53
C GLY A 145 5.35 -3.96 1.78
N MET A 146 4.71 -3.63 0.67
CA MET A 146 5.05 -2.46 -0.14
C MET A 146 4.17 -1.28 0.22
N HIS A 147 4.61 -0.08 -0.13
CA HIS A 147 3.75 1.12 -0.12
C HIS A 147 4.16 2.08 -1.23
N THR A 148 3.29 3.03 -1.56
CA THR A 148 3.61 4.08 -2.53
C THR A 148 3.91 5.40 -1.84
N THR A 149 4.75 6.20 -2.50
CA THR A 149 4.86 7.65 -2.27
C THR A 149 4.74 8.36 -3.60
N THR A 150 3.78 9.26 -3.73
CA THR A 150 3.61 10.08 -4.92
C THR A 150 4.22 11.45 -4.69
N PHE A 151 5.03 11.91 -5.64
CA PHE A 151 5.67 13.22 -5.65
C PHE A 151 5.11 14.05 -6.79
N ILE A 152 4.65 15.27 -6.51
CA ILE A 152 4.10 16.19 -7.50
C ILE A 152 4.66 17.58 -7.22
N GLY A 153 5.22 18.25 -8.23
CA GLY A 153 5.63 19.64 -8.06
C GLY A 153 6.74 20.09 -8.99
N ASN A 154 7.05 21.38 -8.85
CA ASN A 154 8.11 22.10 -9.54
C ASN A 154 9.09 22.72 -8.52
N TYR A 155 9.36 22.02 -7.44
CA TYR A 155 9.96 22.51 -6.19
C TYR A 155 11.45 22.85 -6.25
N GLY A 156 12.13 22.68 -7.38
CA GLY A 156 13.59 22.72 -7.44
C GLY A 156 14.18 21.47 -6.75
N TYR A 157 15.01 21.64 -5.73
CA TYR A 157 15.44 20.53 -4.89
C TYR A 157 14.32 20.08 -3.93
N THR A 158 14.22 18.76 -3.71
CA THR A 158 13.26 18.21 -2.74
C THR A 158 13.45 18.87 -1.38
N PRO A 159 12.38 19.42 -0.75
CA PRO A 159 12.50 20.18 0.51
C PRO A 159 13.05 19.41 1.70
N LEU A 160 13.11 18.08 1.62
CA LEU A 160 13.71 17.22 2.64
C LEU A 160 15.24 17.39 2.77
N GLY A 161 15.89 18.00 1.75
CA GLY A 161 17.34 18.06 1.65
C GLY A 161 17.96 16.72 1.22
N ILE A 162 19.30 16.65 1.20
CA ILE A 162 20.01 15.40 0.93
C ILE A 162 19.82 14.48 2.15
N HIS A 163 19.28 13.30 1.91
CA HIS A 163 19.00 12.33 2.97
C HIS A 163 19.20 10.90 2.45
N GLN A 164 19.41 10.00 3.38
CA GLN A 164 19.28 8.57 3.17
C GLN A 164 17.93 8.14 3.77
N ASP A 165 17.24 7.25 3.09
CA ASP A 165 16.01 6.65 3.59
C ASP A 165 16.30 5.69 4.76
N HIS A 166 15.26 5.12 5.35
CA HIS A 166 15.43 4.11 6.38
C HIS A 166 16.19 2.88 5.83
N ASP A 167 16.88 2.18 6.70
CA ASP A 167 17.63 0.98 6.35
C ASP A 167 16.75 -0.05 5.65
N GLY A 168 17.16 -0.44 4.44
CA GLY A 168 16.47 -1.46 3.65
C GLY A 168 15.48 -0.92 2.60
N GLY A 169 15.12 0.35 2.63
CA GLY A 169 14.10 0.93 1.73
C GLY A 169 14.57 1.08 0.28
N ASN A 170 14.22 0.14 -0.60
CA ASN A 170 14.48 0.23 -2.04
C ASN A 170 13.35 0.98 -2.74
N VAL A 171 13.69 1.69 -3.80
CA VAL A 171 12.80 2.61 -4.50
C VAL A 171 12.69 2.24 -5.98
N ILE A 172 11.47 1.97 -6.46
CA ILE A 172 11.12 1.93 -7.87
C ILE A 172 10.24 3.16 -8.15
N HIS A 173 10.72 4.10 -8.95
CA HIS A 173 10.03 5.34 -9.28
C HIS A 173 9.59 5.36 -10.74
N PHE A 174 8.29 5.39 -10.97
CA PHE A 174 7.67 5.60 -12.28
C PHE A 174 7.49 7.09 -12.52
N HIS A 175 8.16 7.64 -13.53
CA HIS A 175 8.10 9.06 -13.81
C HIS A 175 7.01 9.38 -14.86
N LEU A 176 6.06 10.22 -14.46
CA LEU A 176 4.85 10.52 -15.24
C LEU A 176 4.93 11.88 -15.95
N GLY A 177 6.00 12.64 -15.71
CA GLY A 177 6.19 13.94 -16.33
C GLY A 177 5.24 15.04 -15.79
N PRO A 178 4.87 16.07 -16.59
CA PRO A 178 5.36 16.36 -17.94
C PRO A 178 6.82 16.82 -17.99
N GLY A 179 7.33 17.51 -16.95
CA GLY A 179 8.72 17.92 -16.85
C GLY A 179 9.65 16.76 -16.51
N GLY A 180 10.94 16.92 -16.80
CA GLY A 180 11.97 15.97 -16.40
C GLY A 180 12.33 16.08 -14.91
N LYS A 181 13.06 15.09 -14.43
CA LYS A 181 13.59 15.06 -13.07
C LYS A 181 15.04 14.58 -13.08
N ILE A 182 15.83 15.05 -12.13
CA ILE A 182 17.20 14.56 -11.91
C ILE A 182 17.27 14.06 -10.46
N MET A 183 17.71 12.83 -10.27
CA MET A 183 18.14 12.36 -8.97
C MET A 183 19.65 12.48 -8.85
N TYR A 184 20.09 13.05 -7.75
CA TYR A 184 21.50 13.10 -7.34
C TYR A 184 21.69 12.09 -6.22
N ASN A 185 22.63 11.16 -6.42
CA ASN A 185 22.90 10.10 -5.46
C ASN A 185 24.37 10.11 -5.05
N TRP A 186 24.61 9.68 -3.82
CA TRP A 186 25.93 9.45 -3.26
C TRP A 186 25.94 8.10 -2.56
N ASP A 187 27.05 7.38 -2.66
CA ASP A 187 27.29 6.24 -1.79
C ASP A 187 27.39 6.72 -0.35
N ALA A 188 26.72 6.05 0.60
CA ALA A 188 26.63 6.53 1.98
C ALA A 188 28.03 6.75 2.60
N ALA A 189 28.92 5.76 2.46
CA ALA A 189 30.28 5.82 2.98
C ALA A 189 31.14 6.95 2.36
N GLU A 190 30.83 7.40 1.13
CA GLU A 190 31.54 8.50 0.49
C GLU A 190 30.92 9.85 0.87
N TYR A 191 29.57 9.93 0.94
CA TYR A 191 28.90 11.15 1.37
C TYR A 191 29.31 11.57 2.78
N GLU A 192 29.34 10.64 3.72
CA GLU A 192 29.67 10.91 5.13
C GLU A 192 31.09 11.47 5.34
N LYS A 193 31.99 11.28 4.38
CA LYS A 193 33.36 11.85 4.42
C LYS A 193 33.40 13.30 3.94
N LEU A 194 32.35 13.82 3.28
CA LEU A 194 32.35 15.15 2.72
C LEU A 194 32.22 16.20 3.83
N PRO A 195 32.99 17.31 3.77
CA PRO A 195 32.85 18.41 4.71
C PRO A 195 31.44 18.98 4.72
N GLY A 196 30.78 19.00 5.88
CA GLY A 196 29.40 19.50 6.02
C GLY A 196 28.32 18.49 5.68
N ALA A 197 28.67 17.23 5.39
CA ALA A 197 27.69 16.17 5.19
C ALA A 197 26.85 15.94 6.48
N LYS A 198 25.56 15.81 6.30
CA LYS A 198 24.60 15.51 7.37
C LYS A 198 23.30 14.97 6.78
N GLN A 199 22.52 14.28 7.57
CA GLN A 199 21.16 13.88 7.22
C GLN A 199 20.25 15.11 7.07
N ASN A 200 19.36 15.10 6.08
CA ASN A 200 18.47 16.21 5.72
C ASN A 200 19.24 17.51 5.41
N ASN A 201 20.34 17.37 4.66
CA ASN A 201 21.18 18.51 4.32
C ASN A 201 20.56 19.41 3.26
N THR A 202 20.16 20.61 3.65
CA THR A 202 19.60 21.63 2.75
C THR A 202 20.67 22.44 2.01
N GLU A 203 21.93 22.34 2.42
CA GLU A 203 23.06 22.95 1.72
C GLU A 203 23.55 22.06 0.58
N VAL A 204 22.76 22.00 -0.50
CA VAL A 204 22.95 21.04 -1.59
C VAL A 204 24.14 21.39 -2.48
N ALA A 205 24.33 22.67 -2.84
CA ALA A 205 25.30 23.10 -3.83
C ALA A 205 26.76 22.62 -3.59
N PRO A 206 27.30 22.62 -2.34
CA PRO A 206 28.64 22.12 -2.08
C PRO A 206 28.79 20.61 -2.28
N MET A 207 27.69 19.85 -2.23
CA MET A 207 27.70 18.39 -2.34
C MET A 207 27.58 17.90 -3.79
N LEU A 208 26.98 18.70 -4.68
CA LEU A 208 26.70 18.32 -6.08
C LEU A 208 27.92 17.86 -6.90
N PRO A 209 29.12 18.45 -6.75
CA PRO A 209 30.28 17.98 -7.50
C PRO A 209 30.68 16.52 -7.25
N TYR A 210 30.22 15.93 -6.16
CA TYR A 210 30.50 14.56 -5.75
C TYR A 210 29.32 13.60 -6.03
N ALA A 211 28.21 14.11 -6.59
CA ALA A 211 27.03 13.33 -6.87
C ALA A 211 27.13 12.56 -8.18
N GLN A 212 26.56 11.37 -8.19
CA GLN A 212 26.16 10.71 -9.43
C GLN A 212 24.79 11.27 -9.83
N GLN A 213 24.63 11.58 -11.12
CA GLN A 213 23.42 12.20 -11.65
C GLN A 213 22.64 11.22 -12.50
N TYR A 214 21.34 11.11 -12.21
CA TYR A 214 20.43 10.23 -12.92
C TYR A 214 19.27 11.07 -13.46
N PRO A 215 19.41 11.65 -14.68
CA PRO A 215 18.31 12.34 -15.34
C PRO A 215 17.33 11.32 -15.93
N PHE A 216 16.04 11.63 -15.84
CA PHE A 216 14.98 10.84 -16.45
C PHE A 216 13.80 11.72 -16.87
N LYS A 217 13.02 11.25 -17.81
CA LYS A 217 11.90 11.91 -18.46
C LYS A 217 10.61 11.08 -18.33
N THR A 218 9.52 11.64 -18.82
CA THR A 218 8.22 11.00 -18.87
C THR A 218 8.31 9.58 -19.48
N GLY A 219 7.78 8.61 -18.75
CA GLY A 219 7.76 7.19 -19.15
C GLY A 219 8.96 6.38 -18.66
N ASP A 220 9.98 7.02 -18.10
CA ASP A 220 11.16 6.33 -17.55
C ASP A 220 10.89 5.74 -16.16
N LEU A 221 11.64 4.70 -15.82
CA LEU A 221 11.71 4.13 -14.48
C LEU A 221 13.09 4.42 -13.90
N TYR A 222 13.10 4.95 -12.67
CA TYR A 222 14.31 5.11 -11.87
C TYR A 222 14.27 4.14 -10.69
N TYR A 223 15.39 3.44 -10.48
CA TYR A 223 15.59 2.57 -9.32
C TYR A 223 16.75 3.06 -8.47
N MET A 224 16.57 3.01 -7.14
CA MET A 224 17.60 3.35 -6.16
C MET A 224 17.57 2.34 -5.00
N PRO A 225 18.73 1.72 -4.65
CA PRO A 225 18.85 0.91 -3.45
C PRO A 225 18.92 1.77 -2.18
N TRP A 226 18.58 1.17 -1.06
CA TRP A 226 18.44 1.80 0.26
C TRP A 226 19.70 2.55 0.76
N ASN A 227 20.90 2.13 0.35
CA ASN A 227 22.18 2.61 0.89
C ASN A 227 22.72 3.87 0.21
N LYS A 228 21.86 4.69 -0.40
CA LYS A 228 22.23 5.92 -1.09
C LYS A 228 21.73 7.16 -0.36
N TYR A 229 22.60 8.15 -0.11
CA TYR A 229 22.15 9.51 0.10
C TYR A 229 21.63 10.06 -1.24
N HIS A 230 20.55 10.80 -1.20
CA HIS A 230 19.94 11.29 -2.43
C HIS A 230 19.17 12.60 -2.25
N ILE A 231 18.95 13.29 -3.36
CA ILE A 231 18.02 14.41 -3.50
C ILE A 231 17.49 14.48 -4.92
N GLY A 232 16.19 14.74 -5.06
CA GLY A 232 15.56 15.00 -6.35
C GLY A 232 15.56 16.48 -6.70
N PHE A 233 15.71 16.79 -8.00
CA PHE A 233 15.57 18.13 -8.56
C PHE A 233 14.55 18.14 -9.68
N SER A 234 13.63 19.10 -9.67
CA SER A 234 12.60 19.29 -10.68
C SER A 234 12.21 20.75 -10.77
N ASP A 235 12.54 21.41 -11.87
CA ASP A 235 12.28 22.83 -12.08
C ASP A 235 10.96 23.11 -12.80
N GLU A 236 10.48 22.09 -13.52
CA GLU A 236 9.18 22.04 -14.16
C GLU A 236 8.25 21.10 -13.37
N LEU A 237 6.94 21.19 -13.64
CA LEU A 237 5.98 20.25 -13.04
C LEU A 237 6.37 18.81 -13.34
N SER A 238 6.59 18.05 -12.31
CA SER A 238 7.02 16.66 -12.35
C SER A 238 6.09 15.85 -11.46
N VAL A 239 5.58 14.75 -11.98
CA VAL A 239 4.75 13.78 -11.26
C VAL A 239 5.46 12.43 -11.28
N GLY A 240 5.50 11.76 -10.15
CA GLY A 240 6.05 10.43 -10.07
C GLY A 240 5.39 9.59 -8.98
N VAL A 241 5.18 8.34 -9.30
CA VAL A 241 4.70 7.31 -8.37
C VAL A 241 5.85 6.41 -8.01
N THR A 242 6.18 6.39 -6.74
CA THR A 242 7.30 5.62 -6.18
C THR A 242 6.75 4.45 -5.41
N VAL A 243 7.24 3.25 -5.69
CA VAL A 243 6.98 2.05 -4.90
C VAL A 243 8.18 1.77 -4.03
N TRP A 244 7.91 1.58 -2.75
CA TRP A 244 8.88 1.18 -1.74
C TRP A 244 8.72 -0.29 -1.44
N PHE A 245 9.84 -1.01 -1.42
CA PHE A 245 9.90 -2.38 -0.93
C PHE A 245 11.20 -2.56 -0.15
N ASP A 246 11.08 -3.11 1.05
CA ASP A 246 12.15 -3.07 2.02
C ASP A 246 12.89 -4.39 2.12
N ASN A 247 14.23 -4.31 2.23
CA ASN A 247 15.06 -5.40 2.73
C ASN A 247 15.01 -5.35 4.25
N HIS A 248 14.58 -6.43 4.89
CA HIS A 248 14.37 -6.42 6.33
C HIS A 248 15.55 -6.91 7.11
N SER A 249 15.87 -6.24 8.22
CA SER A 249 16.72 -6.80 9.26
C SER A 249 15.97 -7.92 10.01
N LYS A 250 16.72 -8.79 10.69
CA LYS A 250 16.11 -9.81 11.56
C LYS A 250 15.23 -9.18 12.66
N SER A 251 15.63 -7.99 13.13
CA SER A 251 14.86 -7.22 14.12
C SER A 251 13.52 -6.77 13.57
N ASP A 252 13.48 -6.26 12.33
CA ASP A 252 12.25 -5.78 11.71
C ASP A 252 11.26 -6.92 11.48
N VAL A 253 11.76 -8.07 11.00
CA VAL A 253 10.92 -9.28 10.84
C VAL A 253 10.29 -9.69 12.16
N LEU A 254 11.08 -9.78 13.23
CA LEU A 254 10.57 -10.15 14.55
C LEU A 254 9.59 -9.09 15.09
N ASN A 255 9.93 -7.82 14.97
CA ASN A 255 9.05 -6.73 15.42
C ASN A 255 7.70 -6.75 14.68
N ASN A 256 7.68 -6.97 13.37
CA ASN A 256 6.45 -7.06 12.59
C ASN A 256 5.55 -8.22 13.05
N ILE A 257 6.13 -9.38 13.34
CA ILE A 257 5.37 -10.52 13.86
C ILE A 257 4.81 -10.17 15.24
N LEU A 258 5.62 -9.61 16.14
CA LEU A 258 5.20 -9.25 17.49
C LEU A 258 4.14 -8.13 17.51
N GLU A 259 4.27 -7.10 16.66
CA GLU A 259 3.25 -6.05 16.53
C GLU A 259 1.95 -6.59 15.93
N SER A 260 2.03 -7.53 15.00
CA SER A 260 0.85 -8.22 14.47
C SER A 260 0.17 -9.07 15.54
N PHE A 261 0.95 -9.82 16.33
CA PHE A 261 0.45 -10.56 17.48
C PHE A 261 -0.28 -9.63 18.45
N LYS A 262 0.40 -8.58 18.90
CA LYS A 262 -0.16 -7.60 19.85
C LYS A 262 -1.48 -7.01 19.34
N ARG A 263 -1.53 -6.60 18.08
CA ARG A 263 -2.72 -5.96 17.49
C ARG A 263 -3.89 -6.90 17.30
N GLN A 264 -3.65 -8.18 17.01
CA GLN A 264 -4.70 -9.13 16.65
C GLN A 264 -5.18 -9.96 17.82
N TYR A 265 -4.29 -10.26 18.78
CA TYR A 265 -4.53 -11.27 19.82
C TYR A 265 -4.46 -10.73 21.24
N VAL A 266 -4.20 -9.44 21.41
CA VAL A 266 -4.17 -8.78 22.71
C VAL A 266 -5.18 -7.66 22.75
N ASP A 267 -6.07 -7.66 23.73
CA ASP A 267 -6.98 -6.55 23.96
C ASP A 267 -6.23 -5.35 24.54
N MET A 268 -6.08 -4.31 23.71
CA MET A 268 -5.35 -3.08 24.07
C MET A 268 -6.27 -1.98 24.64
N ALA A 269 -7.56 -2.25 24.76
CA ALA A 269 -8.54 -1.24 25.18
C ALA A 269 -8.57 -1.03 26.69
N ASP A 270 -8.21 -2.05 27.47
CA ASP A 270 -8.27 -2.02 28.93
C ASP A 270 -7.01 -1.37 29.53
N LEU A 271 -7.19 -0.37 30.34
CA LEU A 271 -6.17 0.15 31.26
C LEU A 271 -6.29 -0.58 32.58
N THR A 272 -5.20 -1.24 32.99
CA THR A 272 -5.16 -1.92 34.29
C THR A 272 -4.10 -1.32 35.18
N LEU A 273 -4.40 -1.25 36.48
CA LEU A 273 -3.41 -0.88 37.49
C LEU A 273 -2.55 -2.11 37.83
N THR A 274 -1.32 -1.85 38.26
CA THR A 274 -0.47 -2.90 38.82
C THR A 274 -1.15 -3.53 40.03
N SER A 275 -1.06 -4.85 40.14
CA SER A 275 -1.63 -5.59 41.27
C SER A 275 -0.54 -6.13 42.20
N PRO A 276 -0.85 -6.58 43.43
CA PRO A 276 0.10 -7.19 44.32
C PRO A 276 0.82 -8.43 43.73
N GLU A 277 0.17 -9.13 42.82
CA GLU A 277 0.76 -10.30 42.11
C GLU A 277 1.91 -9.91 41.19
N THR A 278 2.02 -8.65 40.79
CA THR A 278 3.13 -8.09 40.00
C THR A 278 4.26 -7.53 40.89
N GLY A 279 4.18 -7.68 42.20
CA GLY A 279 5.23 -7.27 43.13
C GLY A 279 6.48 -8.17 43.07
N PRO A 280 7.55 -7.82 43.84
CA PRO A 280 8.82 -8.53 43.80
C PRO A 280 8.72 -10.02 44.13
N ASP A 281 7.75 -10.43 44.94
CA ASP A 281 7.51 -11.79 45.34
C ASP A 281 6.48 -12.52 44.42
N GLY A 282 5.93 -11.81 43.42
CA GLY A 282 4.83 -12.23 42.57
C GLY A 282 5.23 -13.00 41.31
N PHE A 283 6.47 -13.54 41.23
CA PHE A 283 6.94 -14.28 40.03
C PHE A 283 6.15 -15.56 39.73
N THR A 284 5.29 -15.99 40.60
CA THR A 284 4.39 -17.15 40.41
C THR A 284 3.03 -16.76 39.83
N GLY A 285 2.76 -15.46 39.67
CA GLY A 285 1.46 -14.90 39.30
C GLY A 285 1.26 -14.71 37.80
N PHE A 286 1.93 -15.46 36.91
CA PHE A 286 1.79 -15.27 35.48
C PHE A 286 0.34 -15.49 34.98
N ALA A 287 -0.44 -16.36 35.66
CA ALA A 287 -1.84 -16.56 35.34
C ALA A 287 -2.70 -15.27 35.40
N HIS A 288 -2.34 -14.34 36.30
CA HIS A 288 -2.97 -13.04 36.36
C HIS A 288 -2.62 -12.19 35.12
N VAL A 289 -1.35 -12.16 34.71
CA VAL A 289 -0.91 -11.46 33.50
C VAL A 289 -1.55 -12.08 32.26
N GLU A 290 -1.61 -13.41 32.19
CA GLU A 290 -2.26 -14.15 31.10
C GLU A 290 -3.74 -13.78 30.98
N SER A 291 -4.46 -13.70 32.09
CA SER A 291 -5.87 -13.29 32.12
C SER A 291 -6.09 -11.84 31.68
N MET A 292 -5.12 -10.94 31.91
CA MET A 292 -5.14 -9.56 31.43
C MET A 292 -4.89 -9.45 29.93
N LEU A 293 -4.06 -10.32 29.37
CA LEU A 293 -3.73 -10.31 27.95
C LEU A 293 -4.91 -10.75 27.08
N LYS A 294 -5.88 -11.49 27.64
CA LYS A 294 -7.08 -11.99 26.93
C LYS A 294 -6.74 -12.60 25.56
N LEU A 295 -5.75 -13.48 25.55
CA LEU A 295 -5.32 -14.12 24.33
C LEU A 295 -6.47 -14.89 23.67
N ASP A 296 -6.48 -14.85 22.33
CA ASP A 296 -7.43 -15.59 21.52
C ASP A 296 -7.32 -17.11 21.82
N GLU A 297 -8.46 -17.79 21.99
CA GLU A 297 -8.51 -19.23 22.27
C GLU A 297 -7.81 -20.09 21.21
N ARG A 298 -7.66 -19.58 19.98
CA ARG A 298 -6.89 -20.24 18.92
C ARG A 298 -5.43 -20.46 19.30
N LEU A 299 -4.85 -19.56 20.09
CA LEU A 299 -3.45 -19.60 20.54
C LEU A 299 -3.27 -20.33 21.86
N GLU A 300 -4.36 -20.65 22.57
CA GLU A 300 -4.30 -21.30 23.86
C GLU A 300 -3.62 -22.68 23.78
N GLY A 301 -2.65 -22.93 24.65
CA GLY A 301 -1.91 -24.19 24.70
C GLY A 301 -0.86 -24.38 23.60
N LEU A 302 -0.68 -23.43 22.70
CA LEU A 302 0.39 -23.46 21.72
C LEU A 302 1.74 -23.14 22.37
N SER A 303 2.82 -23.71 21.82
CA SER A 303 4.17 -23.28 22.17
C SER A 303 4.44 -21.87 21.60
N PHE A 304 5.42 -21.15 22.17
CA PHE A 304 5.81 -19.83 21.63
C PHE A 304 6.21 -19.91 20.16
N HIS A 305 6.88 -20.99 19.74
CA HIS A 305 7.24 -21.24 18.36
C HIS A 305 5.97 -21.31 17.46
N ASP A 306 4.99 -22.11 17.87
CA ASP A 306 3.75 -22.31 17.09
C ASP A 306 2.94 -21.00 17.02
N VAL A 307 2.91 -20.22 18.11
CA VAL A 307 2.29 -18.89 18.11
C VAL A 307 2.95 -17.97 17.07
N LEU A 308 4.28 -17.91 17.05
CA LEU A 308 5.00 -17.10 16.06
C LEU A 308 4.73 -17.58 14.62
N GLU A 309 4.66 -18.88 14.41
CA GLU A 309 4.35 -19.49 13.11
C GLU A 309 2.94 -19.10 12.63
N GLU A 310 1.92 -19.22 13.50
CA GLU A 310 0.55 -18.86 13.16
C GLU A 310 0.40 -17.36 12.85
N VAL A 311 1.02 -16.49 13.66
CA VAL A 311 1.01 -15.05 13.42
C VAL A 311 1.73 -14.72 12.11
N TYR A 312 2.88 -15.33 11.83
CA TYR A 312 3.60 -15.15 10.58
C TYR A 312 2.75 -15.55 9.36
N LYS A 313 2.06 -16.72 9.42
CA LYS A 313 1.16 -17.17 8.37
C LYS A 313 0.06 -16.14 8.10
N GLU A 314 -0.56 -15.59 9.14
CA GLU A 314 -1.58 -14.55 8.98
C GLU A 314 -1.03 -13.26 8.38
N VAL A 315 0.18 -12.82 8.77
CA VAL A 315 0.85 -11.66 8.18
C VAL A 315 1.04 -11.88 6.68
N MET A 316 1.57 -13.04 6.29
CA MET A 316 1.82 -13.36 4.88
C MET A 316 0.53 -13.47 4.08
N GLN A 317 -0.54 -14.06 4.62
CA GLN A 317 -1.83 -14.16 3.96
C GLN A 317 -2.50 -12.79 3.80
N THR A 318 -2.39 -11.95 4.82
CA THR A 318 -2.88 -10.57 4.79
C THR A 318 -2.24 -9.80 3.64
N GLN A 319 -0.91 -9.84 3.53
CA GLN A 319 -0.18 -9.15 2.47
C GLN A 319 -0.44 -9.77 1.09
N ALA A 320 -0.42 -11.09 0.99
CA ALA A 320 -0.68 -11.80 -0.27
C ALA A 320 -2.08 -11.47 -0.82
N SER A 321 -3.09 -11.38 0.05
CA SER A 321 -4.46 -11.00 -0.33
C SER A 321 -4.56 -9.56 -0.88
N ASN A 322 -3.56 -8.73 -0.60
CA ASN A 322 -3.49 -7.34 -1.05
C ASN A 322 -2.36 -7.12 -2.08
N GLY A 323 -1.86 -8.18 -2.72
CA GLY A 323 -0.82 -8.06 -3.74
C GLY A 323 0.52 -7.54 -3.21
N GLY A 324 0.80 -7.72 -1.92
CA GLY A 324 2.01 -7.26 -1.25
C GLY A 324 1.92 -5.85 -0.66
N TRP A 325 0.80 -5.13 -0.80
CA TRP A 325 0.65 -3.80 -0.21
C TRP A 325 0.45 -3.86 1.30
N ARG A 326 1.21 -3.03 2.04
CA ARG A 326 1.12 -2.87 3.49
C ARG A 326 -0.21 -2.23 3.92
N ALA A 327 -0.62 -1.18 3.23
CA ALA A 327 -1.82 -0.45 3.58
C ALA A 327 -3.08 -1.16 3.09
N GLN A 328 -4.01 -1.38 4.01
CA GLN A 328 -5.36 -1.80 3.68
C GLN A 328 -6.06 -0.68 2.89
N PRO A 329 -6.68 -0.97 1.73
CA PRO A 329 -7.46 0.04 1.02
C PRO A 329 -8.65 0.50 1.85
N LEU A 330 -9.14 1.70 1.59
CA LEU A 330 -10.40 2.15 2.18
C LEU A 330 -11.52 1.20 1.79
N SER A 331 -12.22 0.65 2.79
CA SER A 331 -13.42 -0.16 2.53
C SER A 331 -14.49 0.64 1.80
N ARG A 332 -15.48 -0.02 1.20
CA ARG A 332 -16.61 0.69 0.58
C ARG A 332 -17.43 1.44 1.62
N GLU A 333 -17.51 0.94 2.84
CA GLU A 333 -18.09 1.65 3.97
C GLU A 333 -17.35 2.97 4.24
N GLN A 334 -16.02 2.92 4.40
CA GLN A 334 -15.20 4.11 4.65
C GLN A 334 -15.22 5.10 3.48
N ALA A 335 -15.19 4.58 2.25
CA ALA A 335 -15.14 5.40 1.05
C ALA A 335 -16.51 5.97 0.65
N HIS A 336 -17.59 5.21 0.80
CA HIS A 336 -18.91 5.54 0.21
C HIS A 336 -20.08 5.31 1.17
N GLY A 337 -19.82 5.00 2.46
CA GLY A 337 -20.87 4.74 3.44
C GLY A 337 -21.64 3.44 3.20
N TYR A 338 -21.01 2.48 2.53
CA TYR A 338 -21.63 1.18 2.27
C TYR A 338 -21.93 0.45 3.59
N ASN A 339 -23.15 -0.10 3.71
CA ASN A 339 -23.55 -0.90 4.86
C ASN A 339 -23.57 -2.39 4.47
N GLU A 340 -22.68 -3.17 5.03
CA GLU A 340 -22.56 -4.61 4.73
C GLU A 340 -23.80 -5.41 5.14
N ASN A 341 -24.63 -4.89 6.04
CA ASN A 341 -25.91 -5.50 6.42
C ASN A 341 -27.01 -5.29 5.35
N GLU A 342 -26.79 -4.42 4.37
CA GLU A 342 -27.70 -4.23 3.23
C GLU A 342 -27.39 -5.19 2.07
N TYR A 343 -27.01 -6.41 2.38
CA TYR A 343 -26.52 -7.43 1.45
C TYR A 343 -27.49 -7.87 0.36
N MET A 344 -28.79 -7.59 0.53
CA MET A 344 -29.83 -7.99 -0.43
C MET A 344 -29.65 -7.35 -1.83
N HIS A 345 -28.94 -6.21 -1.91
CA HIS A 345 -28.66 -5.57 -3.20
C HIS A 345 -27.75 -6.42 -4.12
N LEU A 346 -27.04 -7.42 -3.58
CA LEU A 346 -26.20 -8.34 -4.35
C LEU A 346 -27.02 -9.41 -5.07
N GLN A 347 -28.24 -9.71 -4.62
CA GLN A 347 -29.10 -10.71 -5.24
C GLN A 347 -29.36 -10.38 -6.73
N GLY A 348 -29.24 -11.38 -7.61
CA GLY A 348 -29.41 -11.22 -9.04
C GLY A 348 -28.31 -10.41 -9.74
N LYS A 349 -27.23 -10.04 -9.04
CA LYS A 349 -26.08 -9.34 -9.63
C LYS A 349 -25.03 -10.32 -10.16
N GLN A 350 -24.15 -9.80 -10.99
CA GLN A 350 -22.89 -10.45 -11.36
C GLN A 350 -21.74 -9.82 -10.59
N VAL A 351 -20.81 -10.66 -10.17
CA VAL A 351 -19.62 -10.23 -9.44
C VAL A 351 -18.37 -10.82 -10.08
N ARG A 352 -17.26 -10.16 -9.87
CA ARG A 352 -15.93 -10.62 -10.31
C ARG A 352 -14.91 -10.30 -9.23
N LEU A 353 -13.90 -11.16 -9.10
CA LEU A 353 -12.73 -10.89 -8.27
C LEU A 353 -12.10 -9.55 -8.66
N ALA A 354 -11.70 -8.76 -7.68
CA ALA A 354 -10.92 -7.53 -7.90
C ALA A 354 -9.48 -7.89 -8.30
N SER A 355 -9.31 -8.41 -9.53
CA SER A 355 -8.00 -8.84 -10.05
C SER A 355 -7.00 -7.67 -10.04
N PRO A 356 -5.69 -7.91 -9.76
CA PRO A 356 -5.02 -9.22 -9.62
C PRO A 356 -4.99 -9.77 -8.18
N PHE A 357 -5.74 -9.20 -7.27
CA PHE A 357 -5.79 -9.66 -5.87
C PHE A 357 -6.49 -11.02 -5.76
N ARG A 358 -6.17 -11.76 -4.71
CA ARG A 358 -6.75 -13.08 -4.45
C ARG A 358 -7.33 -13.15 -3.04
N LEU A 359 -8.32 -14.02 -2.87
CA LEU A 359 -8.90 -14.36 -1.59
C LEU A 359 -8.21 -15.62 -1.04
N TYR A 360 -7.86 -15.62 0.24
CA TYR A 360 -7.21 -16.77 0.88
C TYR A 360 -8.10 -17.30 2.01
N PRO A 361 -8.79 -18.45 1.81
CA PRO A 361 -9.57 -19.07 2.85
C PRO A 361 -8.69 -19.96 3.73
N VAL A 362 -8.86 -19.90 5.05
CA VAL A 362 -8.17 -20.72 6.04
C VAL A 362 -9.17 -21.28 7.04
N HIS A 363 -9.25 -22.60 7.15
CA HIS A 363 -10.05 -23.25 8.18
C HIS A 363 -9.26 -23.37 9.48
N VAL A 364 -9.76 -22.79 10.55
CA VAL A 364 -9.23 -22.91 11.90
C VAL A 364 -10.00 -24.02 12.62
N GLU A 365 -9.47 -25.25 12.58
CA GLU A 365 -10.16 -26.44 13.10
C GLU A 365 -10.52 -26.31 14.58
N LYS A 366 -9.64 -25.70 15.40
CA LYS A 366 -9.82 -25.58 16.85
C LYS A 366 -11.09 -24.82 17.24
N THR A 367 -11.45 -23.80 16.47
CA THR A 367 -12.62 -22.93 16.75
C THR A 367 -13.75 -23.12 15.74
N ASP A 368 -13.59 -24.03 14.78
CA ASP A 368 -14.53 -24.25 13.65
C ASP A 368 -14.86 -22.94 12.91
N GLN A 369 -13.83 -22.09 12.71
CA GLN A 369 -13.93 -20.81 12.02
C GLN A 369 -13.31 -20.87 10.62
N LEU A 370 -13.88 -20.14 9.69
CA LEU A 370 -13.27 -19.82 8.40
C LEU A 370 -12.77 -18.38 8.42
N LEU A 371 -11.47 -18.21 8.24
CA LEU A 371 -10.84 -16.92 7.99
C LEU A 371 -10.75 -16.73 6.47
N VAL A 372 -11.19 -15.58 5.97
CA VAL A 372 -10.97 -15.22 4.56
C VAL A 372 -10.21 -13.91 4.49
N PHE A 373 -8.98 -13.99 3.98
CA PHE A 373 -8.16 -12.79 3.77
C PHE A 373 -8.52 -12.15 2.43
N SER A 374 -8.88 -10.89 2.47
CA SER A 374 -9.33 -10.08 1.34
C SER A 374 -8.79 -8.66 1.45
N ARG A 375 -7.93 -8.24 0.53
CA ARG A 375 -7.37 -6.89 0.46
C ARG A 375 -6.83 -6.40 1.83
N ALA A 376 -5.95 -7.19 2.42
CA ALA A 376 -5.37 -7.00 3.76
C ALA A 376 -6.39 -6.95 4.92
N SER A 377 -7.62 -7.36 4.67
CA SER A 377 -8.65 -7.55 5.71
C SER A 377 -8.80 -9.02 6.04
N LYS A 378 -9.08 -9.33 7.30
CA LYS A 378 -9.46 -10.67 7.78
C LYS A 378 -10.98 -10.67 8.04
N ILE A 379 -11.70 -11.53 7.34
CA ILE A 379 -13.13 -11.79 7.52
C ILE A 379 -13.24 -13.10 8.27
N GLU A 380 -13.94 -13.10 9.40
CA GLU A 380 -14.12 -14.27 10.25
C GLU A 380 -15.60 -14.71 10.23
N ILE A 381 -15.84 -15.94 9.86
CA ILE A 381 -17.17 -16.53 9.85
C ILE A 381 -17.10 -17.97 10.39
N ARG A 382 -18.25 -18.56 10.72
CA ARG A 382 -18.31 -20.00 11.00
C ARG A 382 -17.93 -20.80 9.76
N TYR A 383 -17.12 -21.84 9.95
CA TYR A 383 -16.69 -22.68 8.85
C TYR A 383 -17.86 -23.43 8.20
N HIS A 384 -17.84 -23.43 6.87
CA HIS A 384 -18.59 -24.35 6.04
C HIS A 384 -17.86 -24.51 4.69
N ALA A 385 -17.77 -25.76 4.21
CA ALA A 385 -17.05 -26.06 2.96
C ALA A 385 -17.60 -25.30 1.75
N GLY A 386 -18.90 -24.99 1.73
CA GLY A 386 -19.52 -24.18 0.67
C GLY A 386 -18.94 -22.79 0.55
N PHE A 387 -18.59 -22.12 1.65
CA PHE A 387 -17.92 -20.80 1.59
C PHE A 387 -16.52 -20.92 1.01
N VAL A 388 -15.80 -22.00 1.31
CA VAL A 388 -14.48 -22.26 0.69
C VAL A 388 -14.65 -22.41 -0.82
N SER A 389 -15.62 -23.22 -1.27
CA SER A 389 -15.90 -23.42 -2.70
C SER A 389 -16.31 -22.10 -3.40
N MET A 390 -17.09 -21.23 -2.74
CA MET A 390 -17.41 -19.89 -3.26
C MET A 390 -16.14 -19.04 -3.46
N VAL A 391 -15.23 -19.05 -2.48
CA VAL A 391 -13.94 -18.33 -2.56
C VAL A 391 -13.07 -18.88 -3.69
N GLU A 392 -12.96 -20.20 -3.82
CA GLU A 392 -12.21 -20.84 -4.90
C GLU A 392 -12.78 -20.48 -6.27
N LYS A 393 -14.11 -20.48 -6.41
CA LYS A 393 -14.76 -20.08 -7.66
C LYS A 393 -14.54 -18.60 -7.96
N LEU A 394 -14.63 -17.70 -6.98
CA LEU A 394 -14.30 -16.28 -7.15
C LEU A 394 -12.84 -16.08 -7.60
N ASN A 395 -11.91 -16.87 -7.07
CA ASN A 395 -10.50 -16.82 -7.44
C ASN A 395 -10.22 -17.26 -8.89
N SER A 396 -11.21 -17.81 -9.63
CA SER A 396 -11.07 -18.06 -11.07
C SER A 396 -10.96 -16.76 -11.87
N GLY A 397 -11.40 -15.62 -11.32
CA GLY A 397 -11.42 -14.32 -12.00
C GLY A 397 -12.52 -14.17 -13.03
N GLU A 398 -13.38 -15.19 -13.20
CA GLU A 398 -14.53 -15.13 -14.09
C GLU A 398 -15.61 -14.19 -13.57
N VAL A 399 -16.46 -13.70 -14.46
CA VAL A 399 -17.72 -13.03 -14.07
C VAL A 399 -18.72 -14.10 -13.66
N LEU A 400 -19.24 -14.03 -12.44
CA LEU A 400 -20.08 -15.05 -11.83
C LEU A 400 -21.42 -14.44 -11.40
N ALA A 401 -22.51 -15.15 -11.64
CA ALA A 401 -23.79 -14.77 -11.07
C ALA A 401 -23.79 -15.06 -9.57
N VAL A 402 -24.24 -14.10 -8.77
CA VAL A 402 -24.35 -14.28 -7.31
C VAL A 402 -25.23 -15.50 -6.97
N ASP A 403 -26.35 -15.66 -7.68
CA ASP A 403 -27.26 -16.77 -7.45
C ASP A 403 -26.61 -18.15 -7.74
N GLU A 404 -25.64 -18.24 -8.66
CA GLU A 404 -24.86 -19.46 -8.89
C GLU A 404 -23.89 -19.75 -7.74
N LEU A 405 -23.28 -18.71 -7.16
CA LEU A 405 -22.39 -18.85 -6.00
C LEU A 405 -23.16 -19.34 -4.78
N LEU A 406 -24.43 -18.92 -4.59
CA LEU A 406 -25.26 -19.35 -3.48
C LEU A 406 -25.56 -20.86 -3.52
N ASN A 407 -25.51 -21.50 -4.69
CA ASN A 407 -25.72 -22.95 -4.84
C ASN A 407 -24.61 -23.83 -4.20
N TYR A 408 -23.50 -23.24 -3.78
CA TYR A 408 -22.47 -23.96 -2.99
C TYR A 408 -22.88 -24.15 -1.52
N LEU A 409 -23.90 -23.43 -1.05
CA LEU A 409 -24.42 -23.58 0.31
C LEU A 409 -25.55 -24.61 0.36
N PRO A 410 -25.76 -25.27 1.52
CA PRO A 410 -26.88 -26.19 1.70
C PRO A 410 -28.24 -25.53 1.41
N VAL A 411 -29.16 -26.27 0.80
CA VAL A 411 -30.48 -25.75 0.42
C VAL A 411 -31.30 -25.32 1.66
N GLU A 412 -31.05 -25.93 2.79
CA GLU A 412 -31.67 -25.60 4.09
C GLU A 412 -31.13 -24.31 4.73
N TRP A 413 -30.01 -23.76 4.21
CA TRP A 413 -29.48 -22.52 4.73
C TRP A 413 -30.22 -21.31 4.13
N PRO A 414 -30.42 -20.25 4.92
CA PRO A 414 -31.00 -19.04 4.40
C PRO A 414 -30.06 -18.41 3.35
N VAL A 415 -30.61 -17.96 2.24
CA VAL A 415 -29.88 -17.29 1.14
C VAL A 415 -29.08 -16.09 1.66
N GLU A 416 -29.61 -15.44 2.69
CA GLU A 416 -29.00 -14.30 3.40
C GLU A 416 -27.60 -14.61 3.93
N ALA A 417 -27.32 -15.83 4.34
CA ALA A 417 -25.99 -16.20 4.84
C ALA A 417 -24.91 -16.06 3.75
N GLY A 418 -25.22 -16.52 2.53
CA GLY A 418 -24.32 -16.39 1.39
C GLY A 418 -24.21 -14.94 0.89
N LEU A 419 -25.33 -14.23 0.83
CA LEU A 419 -25.34 -12.80 0.46
C LEU A 419 -24.54 -11.96 1.46
N TYR A 420 -24.70 -12.19 2.75
CA TYR A 420 -23.93 -11.49 3.78
C TYR A 420 -22.43 -11.77 3.63
N PHE A 421 -22.05 -13.02 3.44
CA PHE A 421 -20.64 -13.37 3.20
C PHE A 421 -20.04 -12.63 1.99
N LEU A 422 -20.77 -12.61 0.87
CA LEU A 422 -20.34 -11.86 -0.33
C LEU A 422 -20.30 -10.35 -0.06
N SER A 423 -21.22 -9.82 0.74
CA SER A 423 -21.25 -8.41 1.15
C SER A 423 -20.02 -8.03 1.97
N LEU A 424 -19.57 -8.89 2.89
CA LEU A 424 -18.32 -8.67 3.62
C LEU A 424 -17.11 -8.57 2.67
N ILE A 425 -17.00 -9.51 1.71
CA ILE A 425 -15.91 -9.48 0.72
C ILE A 425 -16.02 -8.24 -0.18
N TYR A 426 -17.23 -7.86 -0.60
CA TYR A 426 -17.49 -6.67 -1.40
C TYR A 426 -17.10 -5.40 -0.65
N ASN A 427 -17.51 -5.27 0.63
CA ASN A 427 -17.12 -4.13 1.48
C ASN A 427 -15.59 -4.00 1.55
N LYS A 428 -14.87 -5.10 1.71
CA LYS A 428 -13.39 -5.13 1.75
C LYS A 428 -12.72 -5.06 0.36
N ARG A 429 -13.48 -4.73 -0.71
CA ARG A 429 -12.98 -4.58 -2.08
C ARG A 429 -12.31 -5.84 -2.65
N GLY A 430 -12.72 -7.01 -2.19
CA GLY A 430 -12.24 -8.30 -2.73
C GLY A 430 -12.93 -8.69 -4.03
N ILE A 431 -14.16 -8.22 -4.22
CA ILE A 431 -14.96 -8.39 -5.45
C ILE A 431 -15.58 -7.07 -5.88
N ASP A 432 -15.89 -6.98 -7.18
CA ASP A 432 -16.65 -5.88 -7.78
C ASP A 432 -17.94 -6.40 -8.38
N ILE A 433 -18.99 -5.58 -8.36
CA ILE A 433 -20.23 -5.81 -9.13
C ILE A 433 -19.95 -5.38 -10.58
N VAL A 434 -20.36 -6.23 -11.54
CA VAL A 434 -20.12 -6.03 -12.98
C VAL A 434 -21.40 -5.56 -13.66
#